data_e0876d1a91b83f5ccd57584d949d8ac3
#
_entry.id   e0876d1a91b83f5ccd57584d949d8ac3
#
_cell.length_a   1.000
_cell.length_b   1.000
_cell.length_c   1.000
_cell.angle_alpha   90.00
_cell.angle_beta   90.00
_cell.angle_gamma   90.00
#
_symmetry.space_group_name_H-M   'P 1'
#
loop_
_entity.id
_entity.type
_entity.pdbx_description
1 polymer ?
#
loop_
_entity_poly.entity_id
_entity_poly.type
_entity_poly.pdbx_seq_one_letter_code
_entity_poly.pdbx_strand_id
1 'polypeptide(L)'
;MKLKSIGYVLAIVVLSIAAISFIWIPSMGGFGGVKVLASWDGNSITNEPASPFYTKLQYVQRMFETFGGGAPDTPEGQQYFNYQMTNTAMTAALVDLAMQTEVEKCGYVPTDKLVNMNLIKQFSDPQTGLYSAEAYQKTPEAEKLKLRTQTVAELKRSRYIQDVFGYGDGFGVKISSKEANFVAGMSSEKRSIQYVNFRPTSFPSEKVKAYAEEHADLFVKHDLSIVSFQDEKAATTVSKEILKGSVTFEEAMKNQSTAITNSYVDANGALINSYRKDLNALFPNAEDLAKVVNLKAGEVSSPVKMNALYVVLKCNADPIQPDFTDTALLEQVSYYMRQYEKGIIEDYLVAHANDFIKAAQEKGFNDAALEFLVKPTKTEQFPLNYGNSKFLSMLPTGDSLITSITRNEEFLKTIFSLKEGEFSKPFLINESAVVAVVDKITPAEEGSESTVSLYKSENRNWTEYYALALITGQFPLPIAQSTVIDYIVSNPKAKNNLYKFEN
;
A
#
# COMPACT_ATOMS: atom_id res chain seq x y z
N MET A 1 -26.18 -34.67 -3.35
CA MET A 1 -24.78 -34.38 -3.05
C MET A 1 -24.42 -32.90 -2.84
N LYS A 2 -25.35 -31.97 -2.92
CA LYS A 2 -25.07 -30.50 -2.80
C LYS A 2 -25.18 -29.91 -1.37
N LEU A 3 -25.87 -30.55 -0.43
CA LEU A 3 -25.98 -30.02 0.93
C LEU A 3 -24.73 -30.24 1.81
N LYS A 4 -23.94 -31.30 1.56
CA LYS A 4 -22.72 -31.56 2.34
C LYS A 4 -21.58 -30.57 2.00
N SER A 5 -21.54 -30.01 0.78
CA SER A 5 -20.51 -29.05 0.39
C SER A 5 -20.74 -27.66 1.01
N ILE A 6 -22.00 -27.25 1.19
CA ILE A 6 -22.34 -25.97 1.85
C ILE A 6 -21.98 -26.01 3.34
N GLY A 7 -22.22 -27.14 4.01
CA GLY A 7 -21.81 -27.34 5.41
C GLY A 7 -20.29 -27.32 5.59
N TYR A 8 -19.52 -27.86 4.63
CA TYR A 8 -18.04 -27.83 4.65
C TYR A 8 -17.49 -26.41 4.43
N VAL A 9 -18.06 -25.66 3.49
CA VAL A 9 -17.67 -24.26 3.24
C VAL A 9 -18.00 -23.39 4.46
N LEU A 10 -19.17 -23.59 5.06
CA LEU A 10 -19.56 -22.87 6.28
C LEU A 10 -18.65 -23.24 7.47
N ALA A 11 -18.26 -24.52 7.61
CA ALA A 11 -17.36 -24.98 8.65
C ALA A 11 -15.91 -24.44 8.43
N ILE A 12 -15.44 -24.36 7.18
CA ILE A 12 -14.14 -23.77 6.85
C ILE A 12 -14.16 -22.27 7.13
N VAL A 13 -15.22 -21.54 6.76
CA VAL A 13 -15.37 -20.11 7.07
C VAL A 13 -15.41 -19.86 8.58
N VAL A 14 -16.16 -20.67 9.34
CA VAL A 14 -16.23 -20.58 10.81
C VAL A 14 -14.89 -20.93 11.44
N LEU A 15 -14.18 -21.96 10.93
CA LEU A 15 -12.84 -22.34 11.40
C LEU A 15 -11.79 -21.30 11.03
N SER A 16 -11.89 -20.67 9.86
CA SER A 16 -10.98 -19.57 9.46
C SER A 16 -11.20 -18.34 10.33
N ILE A 17 -12.46 -17.95 10.59
CA ILE A 17 -12.81 -16.87 11.52
C ILE A 17 -12.33 -17.19 12.94
N ALA A 18 -12.51 -18.43 13.40
CA ALA A 18 -11.99 -18.89 14.70
C ALA A 18 -10.47 -18.87 14.73
N ALA A 19 -9.78 -19.35 13.69
CA ALA A 19 -8.33 -19.37 13.63
C ALA A 19 -7.71 -17.94 13.61
N ILE A 20 -8.29 -17.01 12.86
CA ILE A 20 -7.86 -15.60 12.86
C ILE A 20 -8.15 -14.97 14.22
N SER A 21 -9.30 -15.25 14.83
CA SER A 21 -9.62 -14.81 16.19
C SER A 21 -8.64 -15.39 17.22
N PHE A 22 -8.22 -16.67 17.09
CA PHE A 22 -7.30 -17.31 18.01
C PHE A 22 -5.83 -16.91 17.82
N ILE A 23 -5.42 -16.51 16.62
CA ILE A 23 -4.02 -16.14 16.35
C ILE A 23 -3.76 -14.66 16.63
N TRP A 24 -4.75 -13.78 16.38
CA TRP A 24 -4.56 -12.33 16.46
C TRP A 24 -5.16 -11.67 17.71
N ILE A 25 -6.29 -12.18 18.21
CA ILE A 25 -6.91 -11.69 19.45
C ILE A 25 -6.03 -11.89 20.70
N PRO A 26 -5.27 -13.01 20.85
CA PRO A 26 -4.35 -13.15 21.99
C PRO A 26 -3.17 -12.19 21.94
N SER A 27 -2.69 -11.76 20.79
CA SER A 27 -1.62 -10.76 20.70
C SER A 27 -2.10 -9.33 21.03
N MET A 28 -3.38 -9.04 20.81
CA MET A 28 -4.03 -7.81 21.28
C MET A 28 -4.60 -7.93 22.71
N GLY A 29 -4.84 -9.15 23.16
CA GLY A 29 -5.45 -9.49 24.45
C GLY A 29 -4.53 -10.28 25.39
N GLY A 30 -3.23 -9.96 25.43
CA GLY A 30 -2.36 -10.51 26.49
C GLY A 30 -2.97 -10.26 27.85
N PHE A 31 -2.95 -11.24 28.76
CA PHE A 31 -3.53 -11.39 30.10
C PHE A 31 -3.65 -10.11 30.97
N GLY A 32 -4.29 -9.06 30.53
CA GLY A 32 -4.38 -7.78 31.22
C GLY A 32 -5.54 -6.93 30.76
N GLY A 33 -6.69 -7.09 31.39
CA GLY A 33 -7.78 -6.12 31.49
C GLY A 33 -8.40 -5.60 30.18
N VAL A 34 -9.55 -4.93 30.31
CA VAL A 34 -10.19 -4.21 29.21
C VAL A 34 -9.30 -3.05 28.77
N LYS A 35 -8.92 -3.03 27.51
CA LYS A 35 -8.10 -1.98 26.89
C LYS A 35 -8.94 -1.07 26.02
N VAL A 36 -8.70 0.23 26.10
CA VAL A 36 -9.37 1.24 25.26
C VAL A 36 -8.58 1.38 23.95
N LEU A 37 -9.16 0.91 22.86
CA LEU A 37 -8.58 0.96 21.51
C LEU A 37 -8.74 2.35 20.87
N ALA A 38 -9.91 2.97 21.06
CA ALA A 38 -10.20 4.32 20.61
C ALA A 38 -11.27 4.97 21.51
N SER A 39 -11.44 6.29 21.42
CA SER A 39 -12.54 6.98 22.11
C SER A 39 -12.96 8.23 21.38
N TRP A 40 -14.22 8.62 21.60
CA TRP A 40 -14.80 9.90 21.19
C TRP A 40 -15.42 10.57 22.39
N ASP A 41 -14.89 11.75 22.77
CA ASP A 41 -15.39 12.59 23.86
C ASP A 41 -15.71 11.79 25.15
N GLY A 42 -14.79 10.91 25.55
CA GLY A 42 -14.89 10.06 26.74
C GLY A 42 -15.58 8.70 26.55
N ASN A 43 -16.37 8.52 25.49
CA ASN A 43 -16.95 7.21 25.16
C ASN A 43 -15.90 6.33 24.48
N SER A 44 -15.76 5.10 24.96
CA SER A 44 -14.64 4.22 24.58
C SER A 44 -15.05 3.06 23.67
N ILE A 45 -14.17 2.72 22.75
CA ILE A 45 -14.16 1.46 22.00
C ILE A 45 -13.11 0.57 22.63
N THR A 46 -13.50 -0.61 23.08
CA THR A 46 -12.64 -1.52 23.85
C THR A 46 -12.26 -2.76 23.02
N ASN A 47 -11.32 -3.55 23.57
CA ASN A 47 -10.92 -4.84 23.02
C ASN A 47 -11.85 -6.00 23.43
N GLU A 48 -13.03 -5.71 23.97
CA GLU A 48 -14.00 -6.74 24.34
C GLU A 48 -14.69 -7.32 23.09
N PRO A 49 -15.01 -8.62 23.07
CA PRO A 49 -15.62 -9.27 21.89
C PRO A 49 -16.93 -8.64 21.41
N ALA A 50 -17.70 -8.01 22.32
CA ALA A 50 -18.93 -7.29 22.02
C ALA A 50 -18.71 -5.86 21.50
N SER A 51 -17.48 -5.39 21.45
CA SER A 51 -17.15 -4.05 21.02
C SER A 51 -17.57 -3.77 19.57
N PRO A 52 -18.04 -2.57 19.25
CA PRO A 52 -18.32 -2.14 17.89
C PRO A 52 -17.15 -2.37 16.91
N PHE A 53 -15.91 -2.32 17.41
CA PHE A 53 -14.72 -2.59 16.61
C PHE A 53 -14.76 -3.97 15.95
N TYR A 54 -15.07 -5.03 16.68
CA TYR A 54 -15.10 -6.39 16.10
C TYR A 54 -16.23 -6.56 15.07
N THR A 55 -17.37 -5.91 15.30
CA THR A 55 -18.44 -5.91 14.30
C THR A 55 -17.95 -5.25 12.99
N LYS A 56 -17.26 -4.10 13.09
CA LYS A 56 -16.71 -3.42 11.91
C LYS A 56 -15.58 -4.25 11.27
N LEU A 57 -14.73 -4.89 12.06
CA LEU A 57 -13.66 -5.76 11.54
C LEU A 57 -14.22 -6.90 10.70
N GLN A 58 -15.29 -7.56 11.16
CA GLN A 58 -15.97 -8.60 10.37
C GLN A 58 -16.58 -8.06 9.07
N TYR A 59 -17.09 -6.82 9.06
CA TYR A 59 -17.57 -6.19 7.84
C TYR A 59 -16.44 -5.90 6.85
N VAL A 60 -15.37 -5.29 7.34
CA VAL A 60 -14.18 -4.97 6.54
C VAL A 60 -13.55 -6.23 5.95
N GLN A 61 -13.41 -7.27 6.75
CA GLN A 61 -12.88 -8.56 6.30
C GLN A 61 -13.72 -9.15 5.15
N ARG A 62 -15.04 -9.20 5.29
CA ARG A 62 -15.92 -9.67 4.20
C ARG A 62 -15.81 -8.83 2.93
N MET A 63 -15.63 -7.52 3.07
CA MET A 63 -15.43 -6.64 1.92
C MET A 63 -14.13 -6.96 1.18
N PHE A 64 -13.03 -7.14 1.91
CA PHE A 64 -11.75 -7.51 1.29
C PHE A 64 -11.81 -8.87 0.60
N GLU A 65 -12.48 -9.86 1.21
CA GLU A 65 -12.70 -11.17 0.60
C GLU A 65 -13.53 -11.08 -0.68
N THR A 66 -14.51 -10.16 -0.72
CA THR A 66 -15.43 -10.04 -1.87
C THR A 66 -14.84 -9.20 -3.00
N PHE A 67 -14.13 -8.12 -2.70
CA PHE A 67 -13.71 -7.12 -3.68
C PHE A 67 -12.19 -6.91 -3.76
N GLY A 68 -11.43 -7.34 -2.78
CA GLY A 68 -10.00 -7.02 -2.62
C GLY A 68 -9.02 -8.10 -3.09
N GLY A 69 -9.49 -9.24 -3.59
CA GLY A 69 -8.59 -10.29 -4.10
C GLY A 69 -7.89 -11.16 -3.03
N GLY A 70 -8.25 -11.01 -1.76
CA GLY A 70 -7.69 -11.82 -0.66
C GLY A 70 -6.38 -11.28 -0.08
N ALA A 71 -5.88 -11.95 0.97
CA ALA A 71 -4.60 -11.59 1.58
C ALA A 71 -3.43 -12.00 0.67
N PRO A 72 -2.38 -11.18 0.56
CA PRO A 72 -1.16 -11.55 -0.16
C PRO A 72 -0.49 -12.79 0.43
N ASP A 73 0.21 -13.55 -0.42
CA ASP A 73 0.88 -14.81 -0.01
C ASP A 73 2.17 -14.57 0.80
N THR A 74 2.72 -13.35 0.82
CA THR A 74 3.93 -13.03 1.56
C THR A 74 3.64 -12.60 3.00
N PRO A 75 4.48 -12.95 3.99
CA PRO A 75 4.31 -12.55 5.39
C PRO A 75 4.17 -11.02 5.57
N GLU A 76 5.00 -10.22 4.88
CA GLU A 76 4.96 -8.76 4.92
C GLU A 76 3.66 -8.23 4.30
N GLY A 77 3.21 -8.84 3.20
CA GLY A 77 1.95 -8.51 2.55
C GLY A 77 0.75 -8.82 3.45
N GLN A 78 0.77 -9.96 4.16
CA GLN A 78 -0.26 -10.32 5.13
C GLN A 78 -0.28 -9.36 6.33
N GLN A 79 0.89 -8.97 6.85
CA GLN A 79 0.99 -8.00 7.94
C GLN A 79 0.41 -6.63 7.51
N TYR A 80 0.80 -6.13 6.34
CA TYR A 80 0.27 -4.87 5.80
C TYR A 80 -1.24 -4.95 5.56
N PHE A 81 -1.73 -6.06 5.02
CA PHE A 81 -3.15 -6.30 4.80
C PHE A 81 -3.95 -6.29 6.11
N ASN A 82 -3.46 -6.99 7.14
CA ASN A 82 -4.06 -7.01 8.46
C ASN A 82 -4.09 -5.62 9.11
N TYR A 83 -2.99 -4.88 8.98
CA TYR A 83 -2.90 -3.49 9.41
C TYR A 83 -3.96 -2.62 8.73
N GLN A 84 -4.11 -2.69 7.42
CA GLN A 84 -5.12 -1.96 6.65
C GLN A 84 -6.55 -2.30 7.09
N MET A 85 -6.87 -3.59 7.24
CA MET A 85 -8.19 -4.03 7.72
C MET A 85 -8.51 -3.48 9.11
N THR A 86 -7.54 -3.55 10.02
CA THR A 86 -7.69 -3.13 11.40
C THR A 86 -7.90 -1.62 11.51
N ASN A 87 -7.09 -0.84 10.82
CA ASN A 87 -7.23 0.62 10.78
C ASN A 87 -8.55 1.06 10.15
N THR A 88 -8.97 0.39 9.10
CA THR A 88 -10.27 0.65 8.46
C THR A 88 -11.43 0.35 9.40
N ALA A 89 -11.41 -0.80 10.06
CA ALA A 89 -12.43 -1.18 11.04
C ALA A 89 -12.47 -0.22 12.25
N MET A 90 -11.30 0.21 12.73
CA MET A 90 -11.21 1.18 13.82
C MET A 90 -11.75 2.55 13.41
N THR A 91 -11.39 3.03 12.23
CA THR A 91 -11.92 4.29 11.68
C THR A 91 -13.44 4.22 11.56
N ALA A 92 -13.99 3.13 11.01
CA ALA A 92 -15.43 2.93 10.90
C ALA A 92 -16.13 2.91 12.26
N ALA A 93 -15.55 2.24 13.26
CA ALA A 93 -16.09 2.17 14.60
C ALA A 93 -16.05 3.53 15.32
N LEU A 94 -14.94 4.29 15.15
CA LEU A 94 -14.78 5.63 15.73
C LEU A 94 -15.75 6.64 15.12
N VAL A 95 -15.91 6.61 13.80
CA VAL A 95 -16.86 7.48 13.08
C VAL A 95 -18.30 7.17 13.49
N ASP A 96 -18.65 5.89 13.62
CA ASP A 96 -19.97 5.46 14.07
C ASP A 96 -20.26 5.91 15.52
N LEU A 97 -19.29 5.72 16.42
CA LEU A 97 -19.37 6.17 17.81
C LEU A 97 -19.54 7.68 17.90
N ALA A 98 -18.77 8.44 17.12
CA ALA A 98 -18.83 9.89 17.10
C ALA A 98 -20.22 10.38 16.68
N MET A 99 -20.75 9.86 15.59
CA MET A 99 -22.07 10.25 15.07
C MET A 99 -23.19 9.95 16.10
N GLN A 100 -23.18 8.78 16.69
CA GLN A 100 -24.18 8.40 17.68
C GLN A 100 -24.07 9.26 18.95
N THR A 101 -22.86 9.48 19.45
CA THR A 101 -22.63 10.28 20.65
C THR A 101 -23.08 11.74 20.48
N GLU A 102 -22.74 12.37 19.35
CA GLU A 102 -23.11 13.79 19.13
C GLU A 102 -24.63 13.94 18.95
N VAL A 103 -25.29 13.00 18.28
CA VAL A 103 -26.74 12.98 18.11
C VAL A 103 -27.45 12.77 19.45
N GLU A 104 -26.93 11.89 20.31
CA GLU A 104 -27.46 11.65 21.66
C GLU A 104 -27.33 12.89 22.55
N LYS A 105 -26.22 13.60 22.46
CA LYS A 105 -26.02 14.87 23.18
C LYS A 105 -27.00 15.97 22.77
N CYS A 106 -27.39 15.97 21.48
CA CYS A 106 -28.43 16.86 21.00
C CYS A 106 -29.86 16.47 21.43
N GLY A 107 -30.03 15.36 22.17
CA GLY A 107 -31.32 14.88 22.65
C GLY A 107 -32.20 14.27 21.55
N TYR A 108 -31.65 13.96 20.37
CA TYR A 108 -32.42 13.36 19.30
C TYR A 108 -32.73 11.89 19.55
N VAL A 109 -34.02 11.56 19.63
CA VAL A 109 -34.52 10.20 19.73
C VAL A 109 -35.47 9.95 18.54
N PRO A 110 -35.18 8.98 17.65
CA PRO A 110 -36.09 8.65 16.58
C PRO A 110 -37.44 8.21 17.12
N THR A 111 -38.52 8.79 16.60
CA THR A 111 -39.89 8.40 17.02
C THR A 111 -40.18 6.96 16.61
N ASP A 112 -41.02 6.26 17.40
CA ASP A 112 -41.46 4.90 17.08
C ASP A 112 -42.07 4.78 15.69
N LYS A 113 -42.82 5.79 15.26
CA LYS A 113 -43.39 5.86 13.92
C LYS A 113 -42.27 5.83 12.85
N LEU A 114 -41.24 6.63 13.01
CA LEU A 114 -40.14 6.69 12.06
C LEU A 114 -39.34 5.39 12.04
N VAL A 115 -39.08 4.82 13.21
CA VAL A 115 -38.38 3.51 13.34
C VAL A 115 -39.19 2.42 12.63
N ASN A 116 -40.52 2.34 12.90
CA ASN A 116 -41.37 1.33 12.29
C ASN A 116 -41.45 1.50 10.76
N MET A 117 -41.55 2.74 10.25
CA MET A 117 -41.58 3.00 8.81
C MET A 117 -40.30 2.50 8.09
N ASN A 118 -39.13 2.57 8.74
CA ASN A 118 -37.90 2.06 8.18
C ASN A 118 -37.74 0.55 8.42
N LEU A 119 -38.14 0.07 9.59
CA LEU A 119 -38.09 -1.36 9.92
C LEU A 119 -38.97 -2.21 8.99
N ILE A 120 -40.14 -1.72 8.62
CA ILE A 120 -41.08 -2.40 7.70
C ILE A 120 -40.39 -2.73 6.36
N LYS A 121 -39.50 -1.89 5.87
CA LYS A 121 -38.79 -2.12 4.60
C LYS A 121 -37.91 -3.39 4.62
N GLN A 122 -37.48 -3.82 5.80
CA GLN A 122 -36.67 -5.02 5.97
C GLN A 122 -37.49 -6.32 5.90
N PHE A 123 -38.81 -6.22 5.96
CA PHE A 123 -39.75 -7.32 5.83
C PHE A 123 -40.54 -7.26 4.52
N SER A 124 -39.94 -6.72 3.48
CA SER A 124 -40.50 -6.69 2.14
C SER A 124 -40.34 -8.02 1.43
N ASP A 125 -41.35 -8.44 0.71
CA ASP A 125 -41.29 -9.59 -0.18
C ASP A 125 -40.33 -9.30 -1.33
N PRO A 126 -39.34 -10.17 -1.59
CA PRO A 126 -38.32 -9.92 -2.61
C PRO A 126 -38.85 -9.80 -4.05
N GLN A 127 -40.05 -10.37 -4.32
CA GLN A 127 -40.65 -10.37 -5.66
C GLN A 127 -41.50 -9.13 -5.89
N THR A 128 -42.27 -8.73 -4.87
CA THR A 128 -43.28 -7.65 -4.99
C THR A 128 -42.76 -6.30 -4.43
N GLY A 129 -41.72 -6.32 -3.58
CA GLY A 129 -41.26 -5.15 -2.86
C GLY A 129 -42.20 -4.64 -1.76
N LEU A 130 -43.34 -5.31 -1.55
CA LEU A 130 -44.35 -4.94 -0.57
C LEU A 130 -44.08 -5.60 0.79
N TYR A 131 -44.59 -4.98 1.86
CA TYR A 131 -44.46 -5.54 3.21
C TYR A 131 -45.13 -6.92 3.31
N SER A 132 -44.40 -7.87 3.86
CA SER A 132 -44.86 -9.23 4.14
C SER A 132 -45.09 -9.43 5.65
N ALA A 133 -46.38 -9.48 6.03
CA ALA A 133 -46.76 -9.78 7.41
C ALA A 133 -46.30 -11.19 7.84
N GLU A 134 -46.25 -12.13 6.90
CA GLU A 134 -45.77 -13.49 7.12
C GLU A 134 -44.27 -13.52 7.46
N ALA A 135 -43.42 -12.77 6.70
CA ALA A 135 -41.99 -12.64 6.98
C ALA A 135 -41.77 -12.03 8.37
N TYR A 136 -42.54 -11.00 8.72
CA TYR A 136 -42.46 -10.39 10.05
C TYR A 136 -42.80 -11.36 11.17
N GLN A 137 -43.94 -12.13 11.01
CA GLN A 137 -44.37 -13.07 12.03
C GLN A 137 -43.41 -14.26 12.21
N LYS A 138 -42.79 -14.73 11.13
CA LYS A 138 -41.78 -15.83 11.18
C LYS A 138 -40.44 -15.41 11.77
N THR A 139 -40.15 -14.14 11.85
CA THR A 139 -38.90 -13.63 12.41
C THR A 139 -38.88 -13.74 13.92
N PRO A 140 -37.88 -14.36 14.55
CA PRO A 140 -37.78 -14.46 16.01
C PRO A 140 -37.73 -13.09 16.68
N GLU A 141 -38.29 -12.96 17.90
CA GLU A 141 -38.33 -11.68 18.63
C GLU A 141 -36.94 -11.08 18.88
N ALA A 142 -35.94 -11.94 19.16
CA ALA A 142 -34.54 -11.48 19.31
C ALA A 142 -33.98 -10.83 18.04
N GLU A 143 -34.33 -11.35 16.86
CA GLU A 143 -33.94 -10.79 15.56
C GLU A 143 -34.72 -9.49 15.28
N LYS A 144 -35.98 -9.42 15.58
CA LYS A 144 -36.76 -8.17 15.48
C LYS A 144 -36.19 -7.07 16.36
N LEU A 145 -35.77 -7.40 17.60
CA LEU A 145 -35.13 -6.46 18.50
C LEU A 145 -33.81 -5.96 17.96
N LYS A 146 -33.01 -6.87 17.43
CA LYS A 146 -31.72 -6.55 16.78
C LYS A 146 -31.91 -5.60 15.58
N LEU A 147 -32.86 -5.94 14.68
CA LEU A 147 -33.21 -5.10 13.53
C LEU A 147 -33.70 -3.71 13.94
N ARG A 148 -34.49 -3.64 14.98
CA ARG A 148 -34.99 -2.36 15.54
C ARG A 148 -33.79 -1.52 16.08
N THR A 149 -32.88 -2.13 16.82
CA THR A 149 -31.69 -1.45 17.35
C THR A 149 -30.81 -0.92 16.22
N GLN A 150 -30.60 -1.74 15.18
CA GLN A 150 -29.86 -1.34 13.99
C GLN A 150 -30.53 -0.17 13.26
N THR A 151 -31.87 -0.22 13.09
CA THR A 151 -32.64 0.86 12.47
C THR A 151 -32.54 2.17 13.26
N VAL A 152 -32.60 2.12 14.58
CA VAL A 152 -32.41 3.31 15.44
C VAL A 152 -30.99 3.90 15.26
N ALA A 153 -29.95 3.06 15.25
CA ALA A 153 -28.59 3.52 15.03
C ALA A 153 -28.41 4.14 13.63
N GLU A 154 -29.01 3.54 12.61
CA GLU A 154 -28.98 4.07 11.24
C GLU A 154 -29.68 5.43 11.12
N LEU A 155 -30.86 5.58 11.74
CA LEU A 155 -31.57 6.86 11.79
C LEU A 155 -30.79 7.96 12.50
N LYS A 156 -30.06 7.62 13.58
CA LYS A 156 -29.16 8.56 14.25
C LYS A 156 -27.99 8.99 13.35
N ARG A 157 -27.35 8.04 12.65
CA ARG A 157 -26.27 8.35 11.69
C ARG A 157 -26.77 9.25 10.57
N SER A 158 -27.91 8.88 9.96
CA SER A 158 -28.53 9.68 8.90
C SER A 158 -28.86 11.09 9.38
N ARG A 159 -29.35 11.22 10.62
CA ARG A 159 -29.66 12.51 11.22
C ARG A 159 -28.37 13.35 11.41
N TYR A 160 -27.29 12.75 11.92
CA TYR A 160 -26.01 13.43 12.06
C TYR A 160 -25.50 13.95 10.72
N ILE A 161 -25.49 13.08 9.72
CA ILE A 161 -25.02 13.44 8.37
C ILE A 161 -25.89 14.55 7.79
N GLN A 162 -27.22 14.45 7.96
CA GLN A 162 -28.15 15.45 7.47
C GLN A 162 -27.95 16.81 8.15
N ASP A 163 -27.74 16.85 9.47
CA ASP A 163 -27.62 18.10 10.21
C ASP A 163 -26.25 18.75 10.07
N VAL A 164 -25.16 17.95 10.05
CA VAL A 164 -23.78 18.46 10.01
C VAL A 164 -23.27 18.64 8.58
N PHE A 165 -23.61 17.73 7.68
CA PHE A 165 -23.09 17.70 6.32
C PHE A 165 -24.18 17.79 5.24
N GLY A 166 -25.44 17.75 5.62
CA GLY A 166 -26.56 17.45 4.74
C GLY A 166 -27.04 18.55 3.85
N TYR A 167 -28.03 18.14 3.08
CA TYR A 167 -28.62 18.84 1.96
C TYR A 167 -29.37 20.09 2.36
N GLY A 168 -29.24 21.11 1.56
CA GLY A 168 -30.07 22.30 1.63
C GLY A 168 -29.35 23.53 2.11
N ASP A 169 -30.10 24.64 2.22
CA ASP A 169 -29.59 25.99 2.33
C ASP A 169 -28.99 26.33 3.73
N GLY A 170 -28.89 25.35 4.62
CA GLY A 170 -28.54 25.61 6.01
C GLY A 170 -27.10 25.22 6.42
N PHE A 171 -26.84 23.96 6.66
CA PHE A 171 -25.73 23.52 7.49
C PHE A 171 -24.77 22.50 6.87
N GLY A 172 -24.97 22.03 5.64
CA GLY A 172 -24.13 21.02 5.00
C GLY A 172 -22.71 21.46 4.68
N VAL A 173 -21.87 20.50 4.27
CA VAL A 173 -20.54 20.79 3.72
C VAL A 173 -20.69 21.74 2.54
N LYS A 174 -20.32 22.99 2.79
CA LYS A 174 -20.36 24.04 1.76
C LYS A 174 -19.03 24.06 1.04
N ILE A 175 -19.09 23.74 -0.23
CA ILE A 175 -17.96 23.99 -1.11
C ILE A 175 -17.91 25.50 -1.34
N SER A 176 -16.80 26.11 -0.96
CA SER A 176 -16.66 27.56 -1.11
C SER A 176 -16.64 27.93 -2.60
N SER A 177 -17.18 29.12 -2.90
CA SER A 177 -17.11 29.62 -4.28
C SER A 177 -15.65 29.82 -4.73
N LYS A 178 -14.72 30.09 -3.81
CA LYS A 178 -13.29 30.16 -4.12
C LYS A 178 -12.72 28.82 -4.53
N GLU A 179 -13.07 27.76 -3.80
CA GLU A 179 -12.64 26.38 -4.13
C GLU A 179 -13.21 25.94 -5.47
N ALA A 180 -14.52 26.11 -5.68
CA ALA A 180 -15.15 25.74 -6.93
C ALA A 180 -14.60 26.53 -8.14
N ASN A 181 -14.31 27.82 -7.96
CA ASN A 181 -13.68 28.66 -8.99
C ASN A 181 -12.20 28.26 -9.22
N PHE A 182 -11.49 27.83 -8.17
CA PHE A 182 -10.13 27.30 -8.32
C PHE A 182 -10.12 26.03 -9.15
N VAL A 183 -11.02 25.09 -8.86
CA VAL A 183 -11.16 23.85 -9.65
C VAL A 183 -11.59 24.16 -11.09
N ALA A 184 -12.53 25.08 -11.30
CA ALA A 184 -12.90 25.52 -12.64
C ALA A 184 -11.74 26.22 -13.37
N GLY A 185 -10.91 26.99 -12.63
CA GLY A 185 -9.70 27.63 -13.14
C GLY A 185 -8.64 26.64 -13.63
N MET A 186 -8.60 25.42 -13.07
CA MET A 186 -7.72 24.34 -13.56
C MET A 186 -8.03 23.94 -15.01
N SER A 187 -9.25 24.15 -15.49
CA SER A 187 -9.64 23.91 -16.88
C SER A 187 -9.52 25.14 -17.80
N SER A 188 -9.02 26.27 -17.28
CA SER A 188 -8.95 27.55 -18.02
C SER A 188 -8.04 27.52 -19.22
N GLU A 189 -7.07 26.64 -19.27
CA GLU A 189 -6.27 26.36 -20.47
C GLU A 189 -5.90 24.88 -20.55
N LYS A 190 -5.67 24.42 -21.78
CA LYS A 190 -5.15 23.09 -22.06
C LYS A 190 -3.79 23.20 -22.72
N ARG A 191 -2.92 22.25 -22.39
CA ARG A 191 -1.58 22.17 -22.98
C ARG A 191 -1.33 20.80 -23.58
N SER A 192 -0.62 20.76 -24.71
CA SER A 192 0.08 19.55 -25.15
C SER A 192 1.58 19.75 -24.95
N ILE A 193 2.25 18.67 -24.61
CA ILE A 193 3.71 18.65 -24.49
C ILE A 193 4.29 17.58 -25.40
N GLN A 194 5.52 17.80 -25.82
CA GLN A 194 6.38 16.77 -26.34
C GLN A 194 7.46 16.48 -25.30
N TYR A 195 7.74 15.20 -25.03
CA TYR A 195 8.70 14.82 -24.01
C TYR A 195 9.58 13.65 -24.44
N VAL A 196 10.74 13.55 -23.81
CA VAL A 196 11.64 12.41 -23.88
C VAL A 196 11.89 11.85 -22.47
N ASN A 197 12.25 10.58 -22.42
CA ASN A 197 12.43 9.85 -21.18
C ASN A 197 13.78 9.11 -21.19
N PHE A 198 14.70 9.53 -20.34
CA PHE A 198 16.00 8.86 -20.09
C PHE A 198 15.82 7.84 -18.99
N ARG A 199 15.87 6.57 -19.35
CA ARG A 199 15.59 5.45 -18.42
C ARG A 199 16.87 4.96 -17.76
N PRO A 200 16.81 4.33 -16.56
CA PRO A 200 17.97 3.69 -15.91
C PRO A 200 18.67 2.65 -16.79
N THR A 201 17.96 2.04 -17.74
CA THR A 201 18.53 1.10 -18.72
C THR A 201 19.46 1.75 -19.73
N SER A 202 19.46 3.08 -19.86
CA SER A 202 20.42 3.83 -20.69
C SER A 202 21.69 4.22 -19.94
N PHE A 203 21.85 3.82 -18.68
CA PHE A 203 23.08 4.05 -17.94
C PHE A 203 24.21 3.25 -18.59
N PRO A 204 25.35 3.90 -18.93
CA PRO A 204 26.41 3.27 -19.73
C PRO A 204 27.06 2.07 -19.05
N SER A 205 27.29 1.01 -19.81
CA SER A 205 27.96 -0.21 -19.34
C SER A 205 29.39 0.05 -18.83
N GLU A 206 30.08 1.02 -19.42
CA GLU A 206 31.40 1.44 -18.98
C GLU A 206 31.38 2.04 -17.57
N LYS A 207 30.32 2.75 -17.21
CA LYS A 207 30.14 3.30 -15.86
C LYS A 207 29.74 2.20 -14.87
N VAL A 208 28.96 1.19 -15.31
CA VAL A 208 28.68 0.00 -14.49
C VAL A 208 29.98 -0.75 -14.19
N LYS A 209 30.83 -0.93 -15.21
CA LYS A 209 32.13 -1.58 -15.05
C LYS A 209 33.05 -0.78 -14.15
N ALA A 210 33.14 0.53 -14.31
CA ALA A 210 33.95 1.38 -13.45
C ALA A 210 33.52 1.28 -11.98
N TYR A 211 32.21 1.31 -11.72
CA TYR A 211 31.68 1.09 -10.37
C TYR A 211 32.07 -0.30 -9.83
N ALA A 212 31.95 -1.34 -10.66
CA ALA A 212 32.28 -2.70 -10.28
C ALA A 212 33.74 -2.87 -9.92
N GLU A 213 34.65 -2.23 -10.67
CA GLU A 213 36.11 -2.24 -10.42
C GLU A 213 36.44 -1.49 -9.13
N GLU A 214 35.81 -0.37 -8.86
CA GLU A 214 35.98 0.40 -7.62
C GLU A 214 35.46 -0.36 -6.37
N HIS A 215 34.42 -1.17 -6.53
CA HIS A 215 33.75 -1.92 -5.46
C HIS A 215 33.88 -3.44 -5.64
N ALA A 216 35.02 -3.91 -6.14
CA ALA A 216 35.26 -5.30 -6.51
C ALA A 216 35.04 -6.29 -5.35
N ASP A 217 35.27 -5.86 -4.12
CA ASP A 217 35.05 -6.64 -2.92
C ASP A 217 33.61 -7.07 -2.74
N LEU A 218 32.63 -6.26 -3.17
CA LEU A 218 31.20 -6.60 -3.10
C LEU A 218 30.82 -7.77 -4.00
N PHE A 219 31.58 -8.02 -5.03
CA PHE A 219 31.30 -9.02 -6.06
C PHE A 219 32.19 -10.25 -6.00
N VAL A 220 33.00 -10.39 -4.93
CA VAL A 220 33.71 -11.63 -4.62
C VAL A 220 32.68 -12.71 -4.34
N LYS A 221 32.77 -13.85 -5.03
CA LYS A 221 31.86 -14.97 -4.88
C LYS A 221 32.43 -16.01 -3.92
N HIS A 222 31.64 -16.40 -2.92
CA HIS A 222 31.97 -17.44 -1.96
C HIS A 222 31.20 -18.73 -2.28
N ASP A 223 31.85 -19.86 -2.16
CA ASP A 223 31.19 -21.17 -2.28
C ASP A 223 30.97 -21.74 -0.88
N LEU A 224 29.75 -21.64 -0.39
CA LEU A 224 29.37 -21.94 0.99
C LEU A 224 28.23 -22.95 1.05
N SER A 225 28.35 -23.93 1.92
CA SER A 225 27.25 -24.78 2.37
C SER A 225 26.80 -24.37 3.76
N ILE A 226 25.53 -24.58 4.08
CA ILE A 226 24.92 -24.08 5.32
C ILE A 226 24.09 -25.15 6.02
N VAL A 227 24.17 -25.17 7.35
CA VAL A 227 23.27 -25.94 8.24
C VAL A 227 22.61 -24.98 9.22
N SER A 228 21.29 -25.06 9.38
CA SER A 228 20.50 -24.12 10.16
C SER A 228 19.88 -24.70 11.40
N PHE A 229 19.72 -23.85 12.43
CA PHE A 229 19.20 -24.19 13.74
C PHE A 229 18.27 -23.08 14.25
N GLN A 230 17.28 -23.47 15.06
CA GLN A 230 16.38 -22.53 15.71
C GLN A 230 17.04 -21.78 16.88
N ASP A 231 18.02 -22.40 17.52
CA ASP A 231 18.69 -21.85 18.71
C ASP A 231 20.23 -21.98 18.63
N GLU A 232 20.91 -21.09 19.30
CA GLU A 232 22.37 -20.97 19.32
C GLU A 232 23.04 -22.20 19.96
N LYS A 233 22.41 -22.81 20.96
CA LYS A 233 22.96 -23.94 21.69
C LYS A 233 23.03 -25.19 20.79
N ALA A 234 21.99 -25.43 19.99
CA ALA A 234 21.99 -26.52 19.01
C ALA A 234 23.06 -26.29 17.93
N ALA A 235 23.15 -25.07 17.37
CA ALA A 235 24.18 -24.69 16.42
C ALA A 235 25.58 -24.90 17.01
N THR A 236 25.79 -24.48 18.25
CA THR A 236 27.09 -24.62 18.95
C THR A 236 27.46 -26.07 19.18
N THR A 237 26.51 -26.92 19.52
CA THR A 237 26.74 -28.37 19.75
C THR A 237 27.20 -29.03 18.45
N VAL A 238 26.43 -28.84 17.37
CA VAL A 238 26.74 -29.43 16.07
C VAL A 238 28.05 -28.88 15.47
N SER A 239 28.32 -27.59 15.59
CA SER A 239 29.59 -27.01 15.16
C SER A 239 30.79 -27.66 15.87
N LYS A 240 30.69 -27.89 17.19
CA LYS A 240 31.75 -28.59 17.96
C LYS A 240 31.91 -30.04 17.55
N GLU A 241 30.83 -30.74 17.24
CA GLU A 241 30.86 -32.15 16.79
C GLU A 241 31.52 -32.27 15.41
N ILE A 242 31.22 -31.35 14.50
CA ILE A 242 31.85 -31.27 13.17
C ILE A 242 33.37 -30.98 13.32
N LEU A 243 33.72 -29.99 14.13
CA LEU A 243 35.13 -29.64 14.36
C LEU A 243 35.96 -30.77 15.04
N LYS A 244 35.30 -31.61 15.83
CA LYS A 244 35.94 -32.81 16.43
C LYS A 244 35.98 -34.03 15.50
N GLY A 245 35.34 -33.95 14.33
CA GLY A 245 35.21 -35.08 13.41
C GLY A 245 34.24 -36.17 13.85
N SER A 246 33.40 -35.89 14.86
CA SER A 246 32.41 -36.86 15.36
C SER A 246 31.20 -36.99 14.43
N VAL A 247 30.89 -35.92 13.69
CA VAL A 247 29.82 -35.83 12.70
C VAL A 247 30.39 -35.08 11.48
N THR A 248 30.07 -35.54 10.28
CA THR A 248 30.45 -34.82 9.07
C THR A 248 29.48 -33.67 8.81
N PHE A 249 29.89 -32.67 8.08
CA PHE A 249 29.02 -31.55 7.71
C PHE A 249 27.81 -32.03 6.89
N GLU A 250 28.02 -33.01 6.01
CA GLU A 250 27.02 -33.63 5.17
C GLU A 250 25.99 -34.47 6.00
N GLU A 251 26.42 -35.10 7.08
CA GLU A 251 25.50 -35.76 8.04
C GLU A 251 24.69 -34.72 8.81
N ALA A 252 25.31 -33.62 9.26
CA ALA A 252 24.61 -32.55 9.93
C ALA A 252 23.54 -31.91 9.02
N MET A 253 23.84 -31.73 7.73
CA MET A 253 22.89 -31.25 6.73
C MET A 253 21.68 -32.18 6.56
N LYS A 254 21.86 -33.49 6.58
CA LYS A 254 20.74 -34.47 6.49
C LYS A 254 19.85 -34.46 7.71
N ASN A 255 20.41 -34.13 8.86
CA ASN A 255 19.71 -34.19 10.16
C ASN A 255 19.16 -32.81 10.60
N GLN A 256 19.37 -31.77 9.80
CA GLN A 256 18.84 -30.43 10.13
C GLN A 256 17.31 -30.38 10.03
N SER A 257 16.72 -29.57 10.88
CA SER A 257 15.32 -29.19 10.73
C SER A 257 15.14 -28.41 9.43
N THR A 258 14.22 -28.83 8.58
CA THR A 258 13.93 -28.28 7.25
C THR A 258 13.34 -26.86 7.27
N ALA A 259 13.59 -26.08 8.31
CA ALA A 259 12.99 -24.77 8.50
C ALA A 259 13.63 -23.64 7.69
N ILE A 260 14.76 -23.86 7.01
CA ILE A 260 15.21 -22.93 5.97
C ILE A 260 14.57 -23.38 4.66
N THR A 261 13.38 -22.90 4.40
CA THR A 261 12.79 -23.01 3.08
C THR A 261 13.49 -22.05 2.12
N ASN A 262 14.44 -22.58 1.36
CA ASN A 262 14.48 -22.47 -0.11
C ASN A 262 14.71 -21.14 -0.83
N SER A 263 14.68 -19.97 -0.21
CA SER A 263 15.07 -18.74 -0.92
C SER A 263 16.58 -18.48 -0.93
N TYR A 264 17.32 -19.09 0.01
CA TYR A 264 18.76 -18.85 0.18
C TYR A 264 19.63 -20.08 -0.10
N VAL A 265 19.08 -21.26 -0.20
CA VAL A 265 19.81 -22.53 -0.35
C VAL A 265 19.26 -23.36 -1.48
N ASP A 266 20.11 -24.03 -2.23
CA ASP A 266 19.72 -25.03 -3.23
C ASP A 266 19.34 -26.38 -2.59
N ALA A 267 18.93 -27.34 -3.42
CA ALA A 267 18.55 -28.69 -2.97
C ALA A 267 19.70 -29.48 -2.30
N ASN A 268 20.94 -29.03 -2.47
CA ASN A 268 22.16 -29.65 -1.93
C ASN A 268 22.67 -28.93 -0.67
N GLY A 269 21.97 -27.87 -0.21
CA GLY A 269 22.37 -27.06 0.93
C GLY A 269 23.48 -26.04 0.62
N ALA A 270 23.76 -25.80 -0.67
CA ALA A 270 24.65 -24.73 -1.07
C ALA A 270 23.94 -23.38 -1.04
N LEU A 271 24.62 -22.35 -0.53
CA LEU A 271 24.09 -21.01 -0.44
C LEU A 271 23.98 -20.40 -1.85
N ILE A 272 22.78 -20.07 -2.28
CA ILE A 272 22.51 -19.41 -3.56
C ILE A 272 22.91 -17.93 -3.43
N ASN A 273 23.45 -17.33 -4.51
CA ASN A 273 23.84 -15.92 -4.54
C ASN A 273 24.77 -15.56 -3.37
N SER A 274 25.91 -16.19 -3.31
CA SER A 274 26.89 -16.01 -2.24
C SER A 274 27.96 -14.95 -2.59
N TYR A 275 27.58 -13.90 -3.31
CA TYR A 275 28.43 -12.74 -3.44
C TYR A 275 28.55 -11.98 -2.12
N ARG A 276 29.68 -11.33 -1.90
CA ARG A 276 29.90 -10.53 -0.69
C ARG A 276 28.75 -9.57 -0.37
N LYS A 277 28.19 -8.89 -1.37
CA LYS A 277 27.01 -8.01 -1.21
C LYS A 277 25.80 -8.73 -0.64
N ASP A 278 25.57 -9.99 -1.04
CA ASP A 278 24.46 -10.81 -0.57
C ASP A 278 24.70 -11.29 0.86
N LEU A 279 25.96 -11.67 1.16
CA LEU A 279 26.38 -12.03 2.52
C LEU A 279 26.27 -10.85 3.48
N ASN A 280 26.55 -9.63 3.05
CA ASN A 280 26.35 -8.41 3.85
C ASN A 280 24.89 -8.25 4.28
N ALA A 281 23.95 -8.59 3.39
CA ALA A 281 22.51 -8.53 3.70
C ALA A 281 22.04 -9.68 4.62
N LEU A 282 22.60 -10.89 4.46
CA LEU A 282 22.27 -12.06 5.27
C LEU A 282 22.87 -11.98 6.69
N PHE A 283 24.06 -11.37 6.83
CA PHE A 283 24.80 -11.25 8.07
C PHE A 283 25.06 -9.77 8.41
N PRO A 284 24.06 -9.03 8.90
CA PRO A 284 24.18 -7.59 9.16
C PRO A 284 25.12 -7.26 10.34
N ASN A 285 25.43 -8.25 11.20
CA ASN A 285 26.44 -8.11 12.25
C ASN A 285 27.85 -8.28 11.65
N ALA A 286 28.70 -7.27 11.81
CA ALA A 286 30.04 -7.25 11.22
C ALA A 286 30.94 -8.39 11.73
N GLU A 287 30.81 -8.81 13.00
CA GLU A 287 31.61 -9.90 13.57
C GLU A 287 31.18 -11.26 12.97
N ASP A 288 29.87 -11.47 12.80
CA ASP A 288 29.35 -12.69 12.20
C ASP A 288 29.68 -12.76 10.71
N LEU A 289 29.54 -11.64 10.01
CA LEU A 289 29.98 -11.54 8.61
C LEU A 289 31.46 -11.87 8.46
N ALA A 290 32.33 -11.33 9.33
CA ALA A 290 33.77 -11.62 9.29
C ALA A 290 34.07 -13.12 9.49
N LYS A 291 33.33 -13.83 10.36
CA LYS A 291 33.45 -15.27 10.54
C LYS A 291 33.10 -16.07 9.28
N VAL A 292 32.22 -15.55 8.44
CA VAL A 292 31.76 -16.19 7.20
C VAL A 292 32.73 -15.97 6.06
N VAL A 293 33.08 -14.70 5.82
CA VAL A 293 33.87 -14.31 4.62
C VAL A 293 35.34 -14.63 4.71
N ASN A 294 35.89 -14.83 5.92
CA ASN A 294 37.27 -15.19 6.14
C ASN A 294 37.51 -16.71 6.19
N LEU A 295 36.47 -17.54 6.00
CA LEU A 295 36.65 -18.99 5.92
C LEU A 295 37.49 -19.37 4.70
N LYS A 296 38.44 -20.29 4.92
CA LYS A 296 39.23 -20.91 3.85
C LYS A 296 38.53 -22.18 3.38
N ALA A 297 38.93 -22.67 2.21
CA ALA A 297 38.45 -23.91 1.67
C ALA A 297 38.55 -25.06 2.69
N GLY A 298 37.45 -25.74 2.94
CA GLY A 298 37.30 -26.82 3.92
C GLY A 298 37.05 -26.39 5.35
N GLU A 299 37.17 -25.11 5.70
CA GLU A 299 36.90 -24.62 7.05
C GLU A 299 35.39 -24.52 7.34
N VAL A 300 35.04 -24.72 8.61
CA VAL A 300 33.67 -24.64 9.14
C VAL A 300 33.62 -23.52 10.16
N SER A 301 32.57 -22.67 10.05
CA SER A 301 32.39 -21.55 10.96
C SER A 301 32.01 -21.98 12.39
N SER A 302 32.31 -21.13 13.36
CA SER A 302 31.51 -21.10 14.59
C SER A 302 30.05 -20.71 14.26
N PRO A 303 29.07 -20.96 15.15
CA PRO A 303 27.71 -20.49 14.94
C PRO A 303 27.64 -18.98 14.70
N VAL A 304 26.91 -18.58 13.68
CA VAL A 304 26.63 -17.19 13.34
C VAL A 304 25.14 -16.96 13.21
N LYS A 305 24.70 -15.76 13.50
CA LYS A 305 23.28 -15.40 13.41
C LYS A 305 22.94 -14.95 12.00
N MET A 306 21.98 -15.62 11.36
CA MET A 306 21.43 -15.27 10.05
C MET A 306 19.92 -15.00 10.21
N ASN A 307 19.54 -13.71 10.20
CA ASN A 307 18.17 -13.28 10.48
C ASN A 307 17.64 -13.85 11.82
N ALA A 308 16.60 -14.68 11.81
CA ALA A 308 16.00 -15.31 12.99
C ALA A 308 16.63 -16.67 13.37
N LEU A 309 17.60 -17.14 12.59
CA LEU A 309 18.22 -18.48 12.75
C LEU A 309 19.69 -18.37 13.16
N TYR A 310 20.20 -19.47 13.70
CA TYR A 310 21.64 -19.68 13.89
C TYR A 310 22.14 -20.69 12.88
N VAL A 311 23.25 -20.38 12.23
CA VAL A 311 23.76 -21.19 11.14
C VAL A 311 25.24 -21.55 11.36
N VAL A 312 25.64 -22.70 10.83
CA VAL A 312 27.03 -23.14 10.70
C VAL A 312 27.31 -23.28 9.22
N LEU A 313 28.38 -22.63 8.73
CA LEU A 313 28.73 -22.65 7.32
C LEU A 313 30.02 -23.42 7.11
N LYS A 314 30.14 -24.06 5.94
CA LYS A 314 31.37 -24.70 5.44
C LYS A 314 31.74 -23.97 4.15
N CYS A 315 32.99 -23.54 4.06
CA CYS A 315 33.57 -23.05 2.83
C CYS A 315 34.00 -24.23 1.94
N ASN A 316 33.38 -24.39 0.78
CA ASN A 316 33.63 -25.52 -0.12
C ASN A 316 34.89 -25.30 -0.97
N ALA A 317 35.15 -24.05 -1.40
CA ALA A 317 36.29 -23.65 -2.20
C ALA A 317 36.71 -22.21 -1.86
N ASP A 318 37.95 -21.86 -2.19
CA ASP A 318 38.43 -20.49 -2.00
C ASP A 318 37.56 -19.48 -2.78
N PRO A 319 37.39 -18.26 -2.24
CA PRO A 319 36.59 -17.25 -2.88
C PRO A 319 37.06 -16.89 -4.28
N ILE A 320 36.15 -16.77 -5.22
CA ILE A 320 36.40 -16.43 -6.61
C ILE A 320 36.37 -14.92 -6.78
N GLN A 321 37.49 -14.36 -7.29
CA GLN A 321 37.53 -12.93 -7.61
C GLN A 321 36.63 -12.61 -8.81
N PRO A 322 36.01 -11.44 -8.84
CA PRO A 322 35.12 -11.07 -9.92
C PRO A 322 35.86 -10.87 -11.24
N ASP A 323 35.32 -11.41 -12.32
CA ASP A 323 35.76 -11.16 -13.69
C ASP A 323 34.77 -10.17 -14.34
N PHE A 324 35.18 -8.91 -14.43
CA PHE A 324 34.39 -7.85 -15.04
C PHE A 324 34.42 -7.85 -16.58
N THR A 325 34.85 -8.93 -17.19
CA THR A 325 34.62 -9.22 -18.60
C THR A 325 33.35 -10.10 -18.78
N ASP A 326 32.88 -10.71 -17.70
CA ASP A 326 31.64 -11.49 -17.68
C ASP A 326 30.41 -10.55 -17.70
N THR A 327 29.67 -10.62 -18.80
CA THR A 327 28.45 -9.81 -18.99
C THR A 327 27.36 -10.15 -17.97
N ALA A 328 27.26 -11.42 -17.55
CA ALA A 328 26.28 -11.83 -16.53
C ALA A 328 26.59 -11.22 -15.16
N LEU A 329 27.86 -11.08 -14.81
CA LEU A 329 28.27 -10.38 -13.59
C LEU A 329 27.96 -8.87 -13.69
N LEU A 330 28.26 -8.24 -14.83
CA LEU A 330 27.96 -6.81 -15.03
C LEU A 330 26.44 -6.52 -15.00
N GLU A 331 25.60 -7.45 -15.45
CA GLU A 331 24.16 -7.32 -15.29
C GLU A 331 23.74 -7.35 -13.81
N GLN A 332 24.36 -8.20 -12.99
CA GLN A 332 24.13 -8.22 -11.54
C GLN A 332 24.62 -6.94 -10.86
N VAL A 333 25.76 -6.40 -11.29
CA VAL A 333 26.25 -5.09 -10.82
C VAL A 333 25.25 -3.99 -11.17
N SER A 334 24.78 -3.95 -12.42
CA SER A 334 23.77 -2.98 -12.86
C SER A 334 22.47 -3.10 -12.06
N TYR A 335 22.03 -4.32 -11.76
CA TYR A 335 20.88 -4.55 -10.90
C TYR A 335 21.12 -4.06 -9.47
N TYR A 336 22.30 -4.35 -8.89
CA TYR A 336 22.69 -3.86 -7.57
C TYR A 336 22.70 -2.33 -7.51
N MET A 337 23.30 -1.67 -8.48
CA MET A 337 23.33 -0.20 -8.55
C MET A 337 21.92 0.39 -8.60
N ARG A 338 20.99 -0.21 -9.37
CA ARG A 338 19.60 0.23 -9.43
C ARG A 338 18.86 0.08 -8.10
N GLN A 339 19.26 -0.86 -7.25
CA GLN A 339 18.62 -1.07 -5.96
C GLN A 339 19.23 -0.21 -4.84
N TYR A 340 20.54 -0.08 -4.82
CA TYR A 340 21.28 0.46 -3.68
C TYR A 340 22.04 1.76 -3.99
N GLU A 341 22.31 2.05 -5.26
CA GLU A 341 23.08 3.20 -5.72
C GLU A 341 22.31 4.07 -6.71
N LYS A 342 21.00 4.20 -6.49
CA LYS A 342 20.10 4.95 -7.36
C LYS A 342 20.59 6.35 -7.66
N GLY A 343 21.15 7.05 -6.68
CA GLY A 343 21.65 8.41 -6.82
C GLY A 343 22.69 8.56 -7.94
N ILE A 344 23.60 7.61 -8.08
CA ILE A 344 24.63 7.63 -9.14
C ILE A 344 23.98 7.57 -10.53
N ILE A 345 22.96 6.73 -10.67
CA ILE A 345 22.23 6.59 -11.94
C ILE A 345 21.38 7.83 -12.21
N GLU A 346 20.64 8.31 -11.22
CA GLU A 346 19.79 9.51 -11.33
C GLU A 346 20.59 10.76 -11.67
N ASP A 347 21.72 10.99 -11.03
CA ASP A 347 22.61 12.12 -11.32
C ASP A 347 23.13 12.07 -12.77
N TYR A 348 23.51 10.88 -13.24
CA TYR A 348 23.89 10.71 -14.63
C TYR A 348 22.74 11.03 -15.58
N LEU A 349 21.54 10.50 -15.33
CA LEU A 349 20.37 10.73 -16.18
C LEU A 349 19.97 12.21 -16.22
N VAL A 350 20.04 12.90 -15.09
CA VAL A 350 19.76 14.34 -15.00
C VAL A 350 20.83 15.14 -15.78
N ALA A 351 22.09 14.79 -15.64
CA ALA A 351 23.17 15.45 -16.41
C ALA A 351 22.97 15.23 -17.92
N HIS A 352 22.68 13.99 -18.34
CA HIS A 352 22.45 13.63 -19.73
C HIS A 352 21.21 14.32 -20.30
N ALA A 353 20.14 14.46 -19.50
CA ALA A 353 18.93 15.21 -19.85
C ALA A 353 19.20 16.72 -19.99
N ASN A 354 20.09 17.30 -19.20
CA ASN A 354 20.51 18.69 -19.36
C ASN A 354 21.32 18.90 -20.65
N ASP A 355 22.15 17.94 -21.02
CA ASP A 355 22.90 18.01 -22.30
C ASP A 355 21.94 17.88 -23.51
N PHE A 356 20.90 17.03 -23.38
CA PHE A 356 19.82 16.97 -24.34
C PHE A 356 19.10 18.33 -24.51
N ILE A 357 18.80 19.02 -23.41
CA ILE A 357 18.14 20.34 -23.47
C ILE A 357 18.99 21.32 -24.27
N LYS A 358 20.30 21.38 -24.03
CA LYS A 358 21.22 22.25 -24.79
C LYS A 358 21.20 21.90 -26.28
N ALA A 359 21.34 20.63 -26.61
CA ALA A 359 21.29 20.17 -27.99
C ALA A 359 19.94 20.47 -28.66
N ALA A 360 18.82 20.31 -27.92
CA ALA A 360 17.49 20.58 -28.43
C ALA A 360 17.23 22.07 -28.65
N GLN A 361 17.82 22.95 -27.86
CA GLN A 361 17.79 24.40 -28.07
C GLN A 361 18.55 24.82 -29.32
N GLU A 362 19.64 24.15 -29.68
CA GLU A 362 20.47 24.44 -30.84
C GLU A 362 19.88 23.90 -32.15
N LYS A 363 19.40 22.68 -32.19
CA LYS A 363 19.02 21.97 -33.42
C LYS A 363 17.54 21.53 -33.48
N GLY A 364 16.78 21.77 -32.42
CA GLY A 364 15.38 21.33 -32.32
C GLY A 364 15.22 19.98 -31.58
N PHE A 365 14.01 19.82 -31.05
CA PHE A 365 13.69 18.70 -30.15
C PHE A 365 13.85 17.32 -30.82
N ASN A 366 13.37 17.17 -32.04
CA ASN A 366 13.38 15.88 -32.74
C ASN A 366 14.80 15.47 -33.19
N ASP A 367 15.59 16.42 -33.64
CA ASP A 367 16.97 16.14 -34.10
C ASP A 367 17.88 15.80 -32.90
N ALA A 368 17.70 16.50 -31.79
CA ALA A 368 18.35 16.13 -30.54
C ALA A 368 17.91 14.75 -30.04
N ALA A 369 16.62 14.42 -30.16
CA ALA A 369 16.13 13.09 -29.74
C ALA A 369 16.75 11.96 -30.54
N LEU A 370 16.99 12.16 -31.85
CA LEU A 370 17.72 11.21 -32.70
C LEU A 370 19.18 11.03 -32.25
N GLU A 371 19.87 12.14 -31.96
CA GLU A 371 21.27 12.09 -31.50
C GLU A 371 21.41 11.37 -30.16
N PHE A 372 20.48 11.64 -29.22
CA PHE A 372 20.48 11.04 -27.89
C PHE A 372 19.83 9.64 -27.85
N LEU A 373 19.40 9.12 -28.99
CA LEU A 373 18.76 7.81 -29.14
C LEU A 373 17.51 7.64 -28.24
N VAL A 374 16.77 8.71 -28.02
CA VAL A 374 15.54 8.72 -27.24
C VAL A 374 14.33 8.97 -28.13
N LYS A 375 13.19 8.35 -27.79
CA LYS A 375 11.96 8.49 -28.56
C LYS A 375 11.13 9.68 -28.08
N PRO A 376 10.88 10.69 -28.90
CA PRO A 376 9.95 11.76 -28.59
C PRO A 376 8.52 11.20 -28.49
N THR A 377 7.80 11.62 -27.48
CA THR A 377 6.39 11.30 -27.29
C THR A 377 5.60 12.59 -27.16
N LYS A 378 4.51 12.72 -27.91
CA LYS A 378 3.60 13.86 -27.85
C LYS A 378 2.32 13.48 -27.14
N THR A 379 1.86 14.35 -26.22
CA THR A 379 0.58 14.16 -25.55
C THR A 379 -0.56 14.78 -26.33
N GLU A 380 -1.77 14.31 -26.09
CA GLU A 380 -2.98 15.07 -26.36
C GLU A 380 -3.04 16.31 -25.44
N GLN A 381 -3.95 17.22 -25.74
CA GLN A 381 -4.15 18.38 -24.88
C GLN A 381 -4.82 17.99 -23.58
N PHE A 382 -4.29 18.47 -22.46
CA PHE A 382 -4.80 18.24 -21.12
C PHE A 382 -4.86 19.53 -20.30
N PRO A 383 -5.84 19.68 -19.41
CA PRO A 383 -5.92 20.78 -18.46
C PRO A 383 -4.95 20.58 -17.30
N LEU A 384 -4.77 21.60 -16.49
CA LEU A 384 -4.14 21.46 -15.19
C LEU A 384 -5.05 20.62 -14.29
N ASN A 385 -4.81 19.33 -14.25
CA ASN A 385 -5.60 18.39 -13.44
C ASN A 385 -4.75 17.81 -12.30
N TYR A 386 -4.50 18.63 -11.29
CA TYR A 386 -3.81 18.20 -10.07
C TYR A 386 -4.72 17.24 -9.27
N GLY A 387 -4.13 16.10 -8.85
CA GLY A 387 -4.88 15.08 -8.13
C GLY A 387 -5.79 14.22 -9.01
N ASN A 388 -5.70 14.37 -10.33
CA ASN A 388 -6.51 13.62 -11.31
C ASN A 388 -8.02 13.68 -11.02
N SER A 389 -8.51 14.91 -10.80
CA SER A 389 -9.93 15.16 -10.55
C SER A 389 -10.79 14.66 -11.70
N LYS A 390 -11.80 13.86 -11.39
CA LYS A 390 -12.80 13.34 -12.36
C LYS A 390 -13.68 14.43 -12.99
N PHE A 391 -13.66 15.65 -12.44
CA PHE A 391 -14.41 16.79 -12.97
C PHE A 391 -13.68 17.49 -14.11
N LEU A 392 -12.41 17.19 -14.30
CA LEU A 392 -11.57 17.74 -15.36
C LEU A 392 -11.23 16.64 -16.36
N SER A 393 -10.88 17.03 -17.57
CA SER A 393 -10.39 16.07 -18.57
C SER A 393 -9.18 15.32 -18.01
N MET A 394 -9.25 14.00 -18.00
CA MET A 394 -8.14 13.17 -17.56
C MET A 394 -7.00 13.25 -18.59
N LEU A 395 -5.77 13.11 -18.10
CA LEU A 395 -4.65 12.88 -19.01
C LEU A 395 -4.87 11.60 -19.81
N PRO A 396 -4.45 11.56 -21.07
CA PRO A 396 -4.60 10.37 -21.92
C PRO A 396 -3.98 9.14 -21.22
N THR A 397 -4.77 8.10 -21.07
CA THR A 397 -4.36 6.83 -20.48
C THR A 397 -3.74 5.94 -21.55
N GLY A 398 -2.49 5.59 -21.42
CA GLY A 398 -1.80 4.70 -22.37
C GLY A 398 -0.30 4.63 -22.09
N ASP A 399 0.22 5.59 -21.35
CA ASP A 399 1.61 5.64 -20.92
C ASP A 399 1.66 5.75 -19.39
N SER A 400 2.34 4.81 -18.75
CA SER A 400 2.52 4.78 -17.28
C SER A 400 3.24 6.01 -16.76
N LEU A 401 4.11 6.63 -17.56
CA LEU A 401 4.80 7.85 -17.22
C LEU A 401 3.82 9.03 -17.10
N ILE A 402 2.91 9.18 -18.08
CA ILE A 402 1.89 10.23 -18.06
C ILE A 402 0.99 10.11 -16.84
N THR A 403 0.59 8.89 -16.48
CA THR A 403 -0.19 8.65 -15.25
C THR A 403 0.55 9.12 -13.98
N SER A 404 1.87 8.97 -13.95
CA SER A 404 2.70 9.41 -12.82
C SER A 404 2.89 10.93 -12.79
N ILE A 405 2.94 11.58 -13.94
CA ILE A 405 3.03 13.05 -14.08
C ILE A 405 1.83 13.75 -13.46
N THR A 406 0.62 13.19 -13.54
CA THR A 406 -0.59 13.79 -12.95
C THR A 406 -0.51 14.00 -11.45
N ARG A 407 0.35 13.22 -10.77
CA ARG A 407 0.58 13.28 -9.32
C ARG A 407 1.81 14.07 -8.93
N ASN A 408 2.57 14.57 -9.91
CA ASN A 408 3.76 15.38 -9.67
C ASN A 408 3.39 16.87 -9.76
N GLU A 409 3.14 17.49 -8.61
CA GLU A 409 2.75 18.89 -8.51
C GLU A 409 3.80 19.83 -9.13
N GLU A 410 5.08 19.58 -8.89
CA GLU A 410 6.17 20.41 -9.38
C GLU A 410 6.27 20.36 -10.91
N PHE A 411 6.10 19.16 -11.50
CA PHE A 411 6.04 19.01 -12.95
C PHE A 411 4.88 19.79 -13.55
N LEU A 412 3.67 19.62 -13.02
CA LEU A 412 2.49 20.33 -13.52
C LEU A 412 2.63 21.84 -13.38
N LYS A 413 3.08 22.34 -12.23
CA LYS A 413 3.36 23.78 -12.03
C LYS A 413 4.35 24.30 -13.05
N THR A 414 5.43 23.56 -13.31
CA THR A 414 6.43 23.96 -14.30
C THR A 414 5.82 24.00 -15.69
N ILE A 415 5.17 22.92 -16.15
CA ILE A 415 4.58 22.85 -17.50
C ILE A 415 3.55 23.98 -17.71
N PHE A 416 2.73 24.28 -16.70
CA PHE A 416 1.72 25.35 -16.82
C PHE A 416 2.26 26.75 -16.60
N SER A 417 3.54 26.93 -16.26
CA SER A 417 4.22 28.22 -16.22
C SER A 417 5.03 28.54 -17.49
N LEU A 418 5.37 27.52 -18.28
CA LEU A 418 6.18 27.66 -19.49
C LEU A 418 5.34 28.22 -20.65
N LYS A 419 6.00 28.88 -21.62
CA LYS A 419 5.41 29.29 -22.90
C LYS A 419 5.57 28.18 -23.94
N GLU A 420 4.86 28.32 -25.07
CA GLU A 420 5.06 27.44 -26.22
C GLU A 420 6.53 27.47 -26.68
N GLY A 421 7.10 26.30 -26.91
CA GLY A 421 8.49 26.11 -27.27
C GLY A 421 9.49 26.17 -26.11
N GLU A 422 9.07 26.49 -24.89
CA GLU A 422 9.96 26.48 -23.72
C GLU A 422 10.12 25.09 -23.16
N PHE A 423 11.35 24.75 -22.71
CA PHE A 423 11.72 23.47 -22.13
C PHE A 423 11.57 23.46 -20.62
N SER A 424 11.16 22.33 -20.08
CA SER A 424 11.25 22.08 -18.64
C SER A 424 12.71 21.81 -18.23
N LYS A 425 13.01 21.98 -16.95
CA LYS A 425 14.16 21.28 -16.35
C LYS A 425 13.94 19.77 -16.39
N PRO A 426 14.99 18.94 -16.24
CA PRO A 426 14.82 17.51 -16.02
C PRO A 426 14.02 17.24 -14.75
N PHE A 427 13.09 16.30 -14.81
CA PHE A 427 12.33 15.78 -13.66
C PHE A 427 12.60 14.31 -13.48
N LEU A 428 12.91 13.90 -12.25
CA LEU A 428 12.98 12.48 -11.89
C LEU A 428 11.56 11.97 -11.64
N ILE A 429 11.10 11.09 -12.51
CA ILE A 429 9.77 10.48 -12.45
C ILE A 429 9.94 8.98 -12.70
N ASN A 430 9.52 8.15 -11.72
CA ASN A 430 9.69 6.70 -11.79
C ASN A 430 11.14 6.28 -12.16
N GLU A 431 12.13 6.81 -11.44
CA GLU A 431 13.57 6.54 -11.63
C GLU A 431 14.14 6.99 -12.99
N SER A 432 13.38 7.72 -13.78
CA SER A 432 13.78 8.20 -15.11
C SER A 432 13.85 9.72 -15.13
N ALA A 433 14.78 10.28 -15.91
CA ALA A 433 14.81 11.72 -16.14
C ALA A 433 13.95 12.09 -17.36
N VAL A 434 12.96 12.93 -17.13
CA VAL A 434 12.00 13.40 -18.14
C VAL A 434 12.26 14.85 -18.47
N VAL A 435 12.35 15.18 -19.74
CA VAL A 435 12.38 16.55 -20.27
C VAL A 435 11.18 16.75 -21.17
N ALA A 436 10.48 17.84 -20.96
CA ALA A 436 9.33 18.21 -21.78
C ALA A 436 9.50 19.60 -22.41
N VAL A 437 8.88 19.80 -23.55
CA VAL A 437 8.68 21.09 -24.20
C VAL A 437 7.20 21.33 -24.39
N VAL A 438 6.73 22.54 -24.14
CA VAL A 438 5.32 22.90 -24.39
C VAL A 438 5.12 23.04 -25.91
N ASP A 439 4.28 22.18 -26.46
CA ASP A 439 4.02 22.12 -27.89
C ASP A 439 2.90 23.11 -28.28
N LYS A 440 1.81 23.15 -27.50
CA LYS A 440 0.68 24.06 -27.77
C LYS A 440 -0.06 24.43 -26.50
N ILE A 441 -0.47 25.68 -26.41
CA ILE A 441 -1.36 26.22 -25.39
C ILE A 441 -2.69 26.57 -26.03
N THR A 442 -3.79 26.05 -25.50
CA THR A 442 -5.14 26.36 -26.01
C THR A 442 -5.98 26.92 -24.86
N PRO A 443 -6.53 28.12 -25.01
CA PRO A 443 -7.45 28.71 -24.03
C PRO A 443 -8.66 27.81 -23.81
N ALA A 444 -9.29 27.90 -22.62
CA ALA A 444 -10.53 27.21 -22.33
C ALA A 444 -11.65 27.71 -23.26
N GLU A 445 -12.50 26.76 -23.67
CA GLU A 445 -13.80 27.11 -24.24
C GLU A 445 -14.70 27.74 -23.16
N GLU A 446 -15.58 28.68 -23.51
CA GLU A 446 -16.56 29.27 -22.59
C GLU A 446 -17.44 28.14 -21.96
N GLY A 447 -17.40 27.96 -20.64
CA GLY A 447 -18.16 26.92 -19.97
C GLY A 447 -17.79 26.67 -18.50
N SER A 448 -16.99 27.54 -17.90
CA SER A 448 -16.52 27.39 -16.51
C SER A 448 -17.65 27.29 -15.45
N GLU A 449 -18.79 27.93 -15.69
CA GLU A 449 -19.96 27.89 -14.79
C GLU A 449 -20.56 26.48 -14.65
N SER A 450 -20.53 25.69 -15.72
CA SER A 450 -21.01 24.30 -15.68
C SER A 450 -20.09 23.43 -14.82
N THR A 451 -18.78 23.62 -14.90
CA THR A 451 -17.79 22.89 -14.09
C THR A 451 -17.92 23.25 -12.61
N VAL A 452 -18.14 24.52 -12.27
CA VAL A 452 -18.39 24.98 -10.89
C VAL A 452 -19.63 24.30 -10.31
N SER A 453 -20.73 24.30 -11.08
CA SER A 453 -22.00 23.70 -10.65
C SER A 453 -21.87 22.20 -10.47
N LEU A 454 -21.24 21.51 -11.42
CA LEU A 454 -21.00 20.07 -11.36
C LEU A 454 -20.12 19.72 -10.16
N TYR A 455 -19.01 20.45 -9.95
CA TYR A 455 -18.13 20.23 -8.81
C TYR A 455 -18.87 20.35 -7.48
N LYS A 456 -19.68 21.40 -7.32
CA LYS A 456 -20.46 21.62 -6.10
C LYS A 456 -21.49 20.50 -5.84
N SER A 457 -22.19 20.05 -6.87
CA SER A 457 -23.25 19.03 -6.71
C SER A 457 -22.67 17.63 -6.47
N GLU A 458 -21.70 17.22 -7.26
CA GLU A 458 -21.12 15.87 -7.22
C GLU A 458 -20.28 15.63 -5.95
N ASN A 459 -19.44 16.60 -5.58
CA ASN A 459 -18.56 16.46 -4.43
C ASN A 459 -19.36 16.29 -3.12
N ARG A 460 -20.51 16.99 -3.01
CA ARG A 460 -21.43 16.82 -1.88
C ARG A 460 -22.00 15.41 -1.81
N ASN A 461 -22.54 14.90 -2.92
CA ASN A 461 -23.15 13.57 -2.98
C ASN A 461 -22.18 12.46 -2.60
N TRP A 462 -20.95 12.51 -3.12
CA TRP A 462 -19.93 11.50 -2.83
C TRP A 462 -19.47 11.54 -1.38
N THR A 463 -19.30 12.71 -0.78
CA THR A 463 -18.86 12.85 0.62
C THR A 463 -19.81 12.13 1.59
N GLU A 464 -21.11 12.29 1.39
CA GLU A 464 -22.12 11.61 2.23
C GLU A 464 -22.18 10.11 1.98
N TYR A 465 -22.12 9.71 0.73
CA TYR A 465 -22.16 8.31 0.35
C TYR A 465 -20.97 7.52 0.93
N TYR A 466 -19.76 8.03 0.84
CA TYR A 466 -18.58 7.37 1.39
C TYR A 466 -18.63 7.22 2.91
N ALA A 467 -19.09 8.22 3.63
CA ALA A 467 -19.21 8.15 5.08
C ALA A 467 -20.21 7.07 5.52
N LEU A 468 -21.39 7.02 4.89
CA LEU A 468 -22.39 5.99 5.16
C LEU A 468 -21.91 4.61 4.78
N ALA A 469 -21.32 4.45 3.62
CA ALA A 469 -20.83 3.18 3.11
C ALA A 469 -19.75 2.57 4.01
N LEU A 470 -18.85 3.38 4.55
CA LEU A 470 -17.85 2.92 5.52
C LEU A 470 -18.50 2.34 6.79
N ILE A 471 -19.52 3.04 7.32
CA ILE A 471 -20.15 2.65 8.57
C ILE A 471 -21.05 1.42 8.37
N THR A 472 -21.72 1.33 7.24
CA THR A 472 -22.67 0.24 6.91
C THR A 472 -22.00 -0.98 6.29
N GLY A 473 -20.72 -0.88 5.93
CA GLY A 473 -19.98 -1.97 5.32
C GLY A 473 -20.38 -2.26 3.86
N GLN A 474 -20.90 -1.28 3.14
CA GLN A 474 -21.40 -1.46 1.77
C GLN A 474 -20.40 -1.09 0.67
N PHE A 475 -19.15 -0.78 1.00
CA PHE A 475 -18.24 -0.18 0.01
C PHE A 475 -16.84 -0.82 -0.13
N PRO A 476 -16.35 -0.97 -1.38
CA PRO A 476 -14.93 -1.27 -1.63
C PRO A 476 -14.09 0.00 -1.45
N LEU A 477 -12.96 -0.17 -0.76
CA LEU A 477 -11.97 0.88 -0.50
C LEU A 477 -11.38 1.48 -1.81
N PRO A 478 -10.94 2.76 -1.78
CA PRO A 478 -10.25 3.41 -0.67
C PRO A 478 -11.08 4.48 0.05
N ILE A 479 -11.07 4.40 1.36
CA ILE A 479 -11.72 5.33 2.31
C ILE A 479 -11.14 6.75 2.24
N ALA A 480 -10.12 6.94 1.49
CA ALA A 480 -9.15 8.01 1.56
C ALA A 480 -9.62 9.40 1.13
N GLN A 481 -10.91 9.72 1.05
CA GLN A 481 -11.33 11.08 0.64
C GLN A 481 -12.73 11.49 1.12
N SER A 482 -13.14 11.11 2.32
CA SER A 482 -14.41 11.59 2.87
C SER A 482 -14.18 12.73 3.85
N THR A 483 -14.66 13.93 3.53
CA THR A 483 -14.62 15.09 4.42
C THR A 483 -15.25 14.81 5.79
N VAL A 484 -16.27 13.95 5.85
CA VAL A 484 -16.93 13.53 7.10
C VAL A 484 -15.97 12.71 7.96
N ILE A 485 -15.28 11.76 7.35
CA ILE A 485 -14.31 10.91 8.05
C ILE A 485 -13.15 11.75 8.56
N ASP A 486 -12.58 12.59 7.69
CA ASP A 486 -11.45 13.47 8.04
C ASP A 486 -11.82 14.45 9.16
N TYR A 487 -13.02 15.03 9.10
CA TYR A 487 -13.51 15.92 10.16
C TYR A 487 -13.60 15.21 11.52
N ILE A 488 -14.08 13.97 11.55
CA ILE A 488 -14.24 13.21 12.78
C ILE A 488 -12.88 12.73 13.28
N VAL A 489 -12.07 12.13 12.42
CA VAL A 489 -10.77 11.53 12.82
C VAL A 489 -9.76 12.58 13.24
N SER A 490 -9.76 13.76 12.63
CA SER A 490 -8.86 14.88 13.01
C SER A 490 -9.37 15.70 14.18
N ASN A 491 -10.59 15.47 14.66
CA ASN A 491 -11.17 16.21 15.76
C ASN A 491 -10.44 15.93 17.09
N PRO A 492 -10.16 16.94 17.95
CA PRO A 492 -9.53 16.74 19.27
C PRO A 492 -10.28 15.79 20.21
N LYS A 493 -11.59 15.58 20.01
CA LYS A 493 -12.40 14.61 20.75
C LYS A 493 -12.07 13.16 20.40
N ALA A 494 -11.49 12.92 19.21
CA ALA A 494 -11.10 11.60 18.74
C ALA A 494 -9.75 11.20 19.32
N LYS A 495 -9.66 9.98 19.88
CA LYS A 495 -8.39 9.38 20.30
C LYS A 495 -8.31 7.99 19.70
N ASN A 496 -7.26 7.72 18.94
CA ASN A 496 -6.93 6.40 18.42
C ASN A 496 -5.67 5.90 19.13
N ASN A 497 -5.79 4.81 19.87
CA ASN A 497 -4.70 4.17 20.61
C ASN A 497 -4.22 2.86 19.94
N LEU A 498 -4.74 2.52 18.76
CA LEU A 498 -4.46 1.24 18.10
C LEU A 498 -2.96 0.99 17.95
N TYR A 499 -2.19 2.03 17.60
CA TYR A 499 -0.73 1.97 17.44
C TYR A 499 0.02 1.47 18.70
N LYS A 500 -0.60 1.54 19.89
CA LYS A 500 0.00 1.04 21.14
C LYS A 500 -0.09 -0.47 21.28
N PHE A 501 -0.82 -1.13 20.38
CA PHE A 501 -1.10 -2.56 20.43
C PHE A 501 -0.60 -3.31 19.20
N GLU A 502 0.10 -2.62 18.32
CA GLU A 502 0.65 -3.16 17.05
C GLU A 502 2.11 -3.66 17.17
N ASN A 503 2.66 -3.74 18.41
CA ASN A 503 4.00 -4.27 18.69
C ASN A 503 3.99 -5.74 19.08
#